data_0ba9041177212c09b8b78518ef902f18
#
_entry.id   0ba9041177212c09b8b78518ef902f18
#
_cell.length_a   1.000
_cell.length_b   1.000
_cell.length_c   1.000
_cell.angle_alpha   90.00
_cell.angle_beta   90.00
_cell.angle_gamma   90.00
#
_symmetry.space_group_name_H-M   'P 1'
#
loop_
_entity.id
_entity.type
_entity.pdbx_description
1 polymer ?
#
loop_
_entity_poly.entity_id
_entity_poly.type
_entity_poly.pdbx_seq_one_letter_code
_entity_poly.pdbx_strand_id
1 'polypeptide(L)'
;MAQNKISRRSFLRGAGASATIAAASCMAPSAAACDIKSLWSMDLQILATSDTHGKFDPWDYAANKADASGSVAQQATAIKQCRTRNTLVVDAGDTIQANSAELFLNDDLHPMIAAMNAIGYDIWTTGNHEYNYGMDVLKKVMGQQKAKVLTGNVYAPDGTPLADGYTIIKKGTVKIGVIGMVTPQHHPLGCQKSGGLDCHQPRGREPQDHR
;
A
#
# COMPACT_ATOMS: atom_id res chain seq x y z
N MET A 1 21.06 -29.47 12.34
CA MET A 1 21.35 -28.03 12.08
C MET A 1 20.26 -27.20 12.72
N ALA A 2 20.57 -26.44 13.77
CA ALA A 2 19.59 -25.69 14.55
C ALA A 2 19.10 -24.46 13.74
N GLN A 3 17.82 -24.37 13.45
CA GLN A 3 17.21 -23.17 12.86
C GLN A 3 17.07 -22.11 13.96
N ASN A 4 17.86 -21.05 13.85
CA ASN A 4 17.71 -19.86 14.69
C ASN A 4 16.37 -19.15 14.33
N LYS A 5 15.37 -19.32 15.18
CA LYS A 5 14.12 -18.54 15.11
C LYS A 5 14.42 -17.09 15.56
N ILE A 6 14.48 -16.17 14.63
CA ILE A 6 14.59 -14.74 14.92
C ILE A 6 13.28 -14.27 15.52
N SER A 7 13.27 -13.82 16.77
CA SER A 7 12.07 -13.28 17.42
C SER A 7 11.78 -11.86 16.92
N ARG A 8 10.50 -11.42 16.96
CA ARG A 8 10.11 -10.04 16.61
C ARG A 8 10.89 -8.97 17.37
N ARG A 9 11.24 -9.25 18.63
CA ARG A 9 12.09 -8.36 19.46
C ARG A 9 13.53 -8.31 18.97
N SER A 10 14.09 -9.42 18.49
CA SER A 10 15.45 -9.47 17.94
C SER A 10 15.53 -8.75 16.59
N PHE A 11 14.48 -8.82 15.77
CA PHE A 11 14.40 -8.09 14.51
C PHE A 11 14.39 -6.57 14.73
N LEU A 12 13.56 -6.08 15.67
CA LEU A 12 13.48 -4.64 15.99
C LEU A 12 14.77 -4.11 16.65
N ARG A 13 15.50 -4.93 17.41
CA ARG A 13 16.81 -4.55 17.97
C ARG A 13 17.92 -4.56 16.91
N GLY A 14 17.84 -5.45 15.92
CA GLY A 14 18.80 -5.52 14.81
C GLY A 14 18.69 -4.34 13.84
N ALA A 15 17.48 -3.82 13.62
CA ALA A 15 17.26 -2.66 12.75
C ALA A 15 17.79 -1.34 13.34
N GLY A 16 17.97 -1.27 14.67
CA GLY A 16 18.49 -0.08 15.37
C GLY A 16 20.02 -0.04 15.55
N ALA A 17 20.74 -1.12 15.24
CA ALA A 17 22.15 -1.26 15.63
C ALA A 17 23.18 -1.06 14.51
N SER A 18 22.78 -0.72 13.29
CA SER A 18 23.69 -0.68 12.14
C SER A 18 24.16 0.73 11.72
N ALA A 19 24.08 1.73 12.57
CA ALA A 19 24.48 3.09 12.23
C ALA A 19 25.51 3.73 13.16
N THR A 20 26.36 2.95 13.81
CA THR A 20 27.53 3.50 14.51
C THR A 20 28.79 3.24 13.68
N ILE A 21 29.07 4.10 12.71
CA ILE A 21 30.40 4.22 12.11
C ILE A 21 31.20 5.14 13.02
N ALA A 22 32.26 4.59 13.59
CA ALA A 22 33.20 5.35 14.41
C ALA A 22 33.80 6.50 13.61
N ALA A 23 33.55 7.73 14.05
CA ALA A 23 34.23 8.91 13.53
C ALA A 23 35.61 9.01 14.16
N ALA A 24 36.64 9.00 13.31
CA ALA A 24 38.01 9.32 13.70
C ALA A 24 38.08 10.76 14.22
N SER A 25 38.68 10.92 15.38
CA SER A 25 38.89 12.20 16.06
C SER A 25 39.78 13.14 15.24
N CYS A 26 39.22 14.25 14.78
CA CYS A 26 39.99 15.44 14.41
C CYS A 26 39.90 16.44 15.57
N MET A 27 40.98 16.63 16.28
CA MET A 27 41.14 17.70 17.26
C MET A 27 41.35 19.02 16.54
N ALA A 28 40.33 19.89 16.57
CA ALA A 28 40.49 21.33 16.30
C ALA A 28 39.66 22.12 17.33
N PRO A 29 40.17 23.24 17.85
CA PRO A 29 39.49 23.98 18.90
C PRO A 29 38.33 24.80 18.34
N SER A 30 37.24 24.82 19.09
CA SER A 30 36.11 25.75 18.97
C SER A 30 35.43 25.94 17.59
N ALA A 31 34.86 24.89 17.08
CA ALA A 31 33.72 25.02 16.18
C ALA A 31 32.49 24.45 16.90
N ALA A 32 31.37 25.18 16.87
CA ALA A 32 30.09 24.68 17.34
C ALA A 32 29.93 23.24 16.86
N ALA A 33 29.66 22.31 17.79
CA ALA A 33 29.46 20.92 17.47
C ALA A 33 28.32 20.86 16.44
N CYS A 34 28.72 20.78 15.18
CA CYS A 34 27.78 20.50 14.11
C CYS A 34 27.21 19.12 14.41
N ASP A 35 25.93 19.04 14.70
CA ASP A 35 25.29 17.79 15.03
C ASP A 35 25.34 16.89 13.78
N ILE A 36 26.39 16.07 13.69
CA ILE A 36 26.62 15.14 12.56
C ILE A 36 25.43 14.21 12.35
N LYS A 37 24.63 13.97 13.38
CA LYS A 37 23.38 13.21 13.25
C LYS A 37 22.38 13.90 12.30
N SER A 38 22.34 15.23 12.25
CA SER A 38 21.43 15.96 11.37
C SER A 38 21.81 15.87 9.89
N LEU A 39 23.09 15.63 9.60
CA LEU A 39 23.59 15.49 8.21
C LEU A 39 23.21 14.16 7.55
N TRP A 40 22.88 13.14 8.33
CA TRP A 40 22.58 11.78 7.87
C TRP A 40 21.15 11.32 8.18
N SER A 41 20.34 12.15 8.86
CA SER A 41 18.93 11.85 9.10
C SER A 41 18.08 12.36 7.96
N MET A 42 17.16 11.52 7.50
CA MET A 42 16.14 11.87 6.53
C MET A 42 14.78 11.50 7.12
N ASP A 43 13.90 12.49 7.24
CA ASP A 43 12.52 12.23 7.60
C ASP A 43 11.79 11.63 6.40
N LEU A 44 11.33 10.39 6.55
CA LEU A 44 10.46 9.73 5.62
C LEU A 44 9.02 9.80 6.14
N GLN A 45 8.13 10.35 5.33
CA GLN A 45 6.71 10.40 5.63
C GLN A 45 5.96 9.38 4.77
N ILE A 46 5.05 8.62 5.39
CA ILE A 46 4.12 7.74 4.69
C ILE A 46 2.71 8.26 4.95
N LEU A 47 1.99 8.61 3.90
CA LEU A 47 0.57 8.93 3.93
C LEU A 47 -0.18 7.73 3.36
N ALA A 48 -1.07 7.16 4.15
CA ALA A 48 -1.84 5.99 3.78
C ALA A 48 -3.33 6.27 3.82
N THR A 49 -4.05 5.76 2.82
CA THR A 49 -5.51 5.72 2.77
C THR A 49 -5.98 4.29 2.58
N SER A 50 -7.23 4.01 2.91
CA SER A 50 -7.92 2.75 2.66
C SER A 50 -9.43 2.97 2.68
N ASP A 51 -10.18 2.00 2.17
CA ASP A 51 -11.62 1.90 2.36
C ASP A 51 -12.40 3.17 1.96
N THR A 52 -11.99 3.80 0.86
CA THR A 52 -12.66 5.01 0.37
C THR A 52 -14.05 4.69 -0.22
N HIS A 53 -14.25 3.44 -0.67
CA HIS A 53 -15.53 2.88 -1.09
C HIS A 53 -16.32 3.81 -2.04
N GLY A 54 -15.68 4.27 -3.11
CA GLY A 54 -16.32 5.10 -4.13
C GLY A 54 -16.79 6.48 -3.66
N LYS A 55 -16.42 6.90 -2.46
CA LYS A 55 -16.81 8.20 -1.90
C LYS A 55 -15.99 9.31 -2.50
N PHE A 56 -16.49 9.89 -3.59
CA PHE A 56 -15.80 10.95 -4.31
C PHE A 56 -15.92 12.30 -3.58
N ASP A 57 -17.14 12.71 -3.27
CA ASP A 57 -17.48 13.98 -2.64
C ASP A 57 -17.74 13.83 -1.12
N PRO A 58 -17.64 14.92 -0.34
CA PRO A 58 -17.98 14.94 1.08
C PRO A 58 -19.51 14.92 1.30
N TRP A 59 -20.18 13.92 0.73
CA TRP A 59 -21.63 13.77 0.75
C TRP A 59 -22.02 12.32 1.04
N ASP A 60 -22.97 12.11 1.95
CA ASP A 60 -23.62 10.84 2.17
C ASP A 60 -24.89 10.78 1.32
N TYR A 61 -24.84 10.02 0.22
CA TYR A 61 -25.96 9.90 -0.72
C TYR A 61 -27.14 9.15 -0.11
N ALA A 62 -26.91 8.22 0.81
CA ALA A 62 -27.98 7.47 1.46
C ALA A 62 -28.75 8.34 2.47
N ALA A 63 -28.06 9.12 3.25
CA ALA A 63 -28.63 10.03 4.23
C ALA A 63 -28.99 11.42 3.65
N ASN A 64 -28.63 11.67 2.39
CA ASN A 64 -28.82 12.94 1.67
C ASN A 64 -28.33 14.16 2.47
N LYS A 65 -27.10 14.09 2.98
CA LYS A 65 -26.49 15.14 3.80
C LYS A 65 -24.99 15.25 3.60
N ALA A 66 -24.43 16.40 3.99
CA ALA A 66 -22.98 16.57 4.01
C ALA A 66 -22.34 15.59 4.99
N ASP A 67 -21.23 14.99 4.56
CA ASP A 67 -20.43 14.04 5.34
C ASP A 67 -18.94 14.36 5.22
N ALA A 68 -18.36 14.72 6.36
CA ALA A 68 -16.94 15.07 6.44
C ALA A 68 -16.03 13.87 6.76
N SER A 69 -16.53 12.63 6.69
CA SER A 69 -15.82 11.42 7.14
C SER A 69 -14.81 10.83 6.13
N GLY A 70 -14.36 11.59 5.14
CA GLY A 70 -13.22 11.15 4.35
C GLY A 70 -13.52 10.74 2.91
N SER A 71 -14.03 11.67 2.08
CA SER A 71 -14.09 11.49 0.63
C SER A 71 -12.70 11.62 -0.02
N VAL A 72 -12.55 11.15 -1.25
CA VAL A 72 -11.30 11.32 -2.00
C VAL A 72 -10.94 12.79 -2.20
N ALA A 73 -11.92 13.70 -2.33
CA ALA A 73 -11.70 15.14 -2.43
C ALA A 73 -11.09 15.71 -1.14
N GLN A 74 -11.53 15.23 0.02
CA GLN A 74 -10.96 15.61 1.32
C GLN A 74 -9.57 15.02 1.52
N GLN A 75 -9.36 13.75 1.14
CA GLN A 75 -8.05 13.10 1.15
C GLN A 75 -7.05 13.85 0.27
N ALA A 76 -7.47 14.29 -0.94
CA ALA A 76 -6.65 15.09 -1.85
C ALA A 76 -6.14 16.36 -1.18
N THR A 77 -7.03 17.06 -0.46
CA THR A 77 -6.68 18.28 0.28
C THR A 77 -5.69 17.99 1.40
N ALA A 78 -5.95 16.98 2.22
CA ALA A 78 -5.09 16.59 3.33
C ALA A 78 -3.70 16.14 2.84
N ILE A 79 -3.66 15.27 1.82
CA ILE A 79 -2.40 14.82 1.22
C ILE A 79 -1.61 15.99 0.66
N LYS A 80 -2.26 16.93 -0.07
CA LYS A 80 -1.60 18.12 -0.61
C LYS A 80 -0.98 19.00 0.47
N GLN A 81 -1.66 19.16 1.61
CA GLN A 81 -1.18 19.96 2.74
C GLN A 81 -0.01 19.28 3.48
N CYS A 82 -0.05 17.96 3.62
CA CYS A 82 0.95 17.21 4.38
C CYS A 82 2.16 16.77 3.54
N ARG A 83 2.04 16.69 2.21
CA ARG A 83 3.07 16.13 1.33
C ARG A 83 4.36 16.94 1.37
N THR A 84 5.47 16.24 1.57
CA THR A 84 6.83 16.74 1.43
C THR A 84 7.54 16.04 0.25
N ARG A 85 8.79 16.44 -0.04
CA ARG A 85 9.62 15.76 -1.05
C ARG A 85 9.92 14.30 -0.74
N ASN A 86 9.86 13.92 0.54
CA ASN A 86 10.16 12.56 1.02
C ASN A 86 8.87 11.81 1.41
N THR A 87 7.72 12.22 0.92
CA THR A 87 6.45 11.55 1.19
C THR A 87 6.25 10.40 0.22
N LEU A 88 5.86 9.24 0.76
CA LEU A 88 5.30 8.12 0.04
C LEU A 88 3.78 8.11 0.28
N VAL A 89 2.98 8.11 -0.79
CA VAL A 89 1.52 8.06 -0.70
C VAL A 89 1.05 6.71 -1.18
N VAL A 90 0.36 5.98 -0.32
CA VAL A 90 -0.10 4.62 -0.57
C VAL A 90 -1.60 4.50 -0.30
N ASP A 91 -2.25 3.58 -1.00
CA ASP A 91 -3.63 3.20 -0.74
C ASP A 91 -3.73 1.68 -0.60
N ALA A 92 -4.48 1.23 0.41
CA ALA A 92 -4.61 -0.18 0.75
C ALA A 92 -5.85 -0.85 0.15
N GLY A 93 -6.54 -0.17 -0.79
CA GLY A 93 -7.65 -0.73 -1.56
C GLY A 93 -9.02 -0.45 -0.97
N ASP A 94 -10.00 -1.21 -1.45
CA ASP A 94 -11.44 -0.97 -1.26
C ASP A 94 -11.84 0.43 -1.74
N THR A 95 -11.39 0.74 -2.95
CA THR A 95 -11.47 2.09 -3.54
C THR A 95 -12.70 2.24 -4.44
N ILE A 96 -12.98 1.23 -5.29
CA ILE A 96 -13.92 1.37 -6.42
C ILE A 96 -15.34 0.91 -6.11
N GLN A 97 -15.54 0.21 -4.99
CA GLN A 97 -16.84 -0.30 -4.59
C GLN A 97 -17.69 0.79 -3.93
N ALA A 98 -19.00 0.63 -4.04
CA ALA A 98 -20.04 1.42 -3.38
C ALA A 98 -20.17 2.88 -3.86
N ASN A 99 -21.17 3.54 -3.32
CA ASN A 99 -21.56 4.89 -3.70
C ASN A 99 -21.83 5.07 -5.19
N SER A 100 -21.75 6.27 -5.70
CA SER A 100 -21.96 6.56 -7.13
C SER A 100 -20.83 6.04 -8.04
N ALA A 101 -19.71 5.64 -7.50
CA ALA A 101 -18.55 5.16 -8.26
C ALA A 101 -18.86 3.88 -9.05
N GLU A 102 -19.78 3.04 -8.57
CA GLU A 102 -20.22 1.81 -9.25
C GLU A 102 -20.86 2.07 -10.62
N LEU A 103 -21.42 3.25 -10.84
CA LEU A 103 -22.00 3.63 -12.12
C LEU A 103 -20.98 3.75 -13.26
N PHE A 104 -19.70 3.90 -12.92
CA PHE A 104 -18.60 4.21 -13.84
C PHE A 104 -17.62 3.04 -14.05
N LEU A 105 -17.96 1.83 -13.61
CA LEU A 105 -17.09 0.65 -13.77
C LEU A 105 -16.73 0.32 -15.22
N ASN A 106 -17.61 0.69 -16.15
CA ASN A 106 -17.41 0.44 -17.58
C ASN A 106 -16.80 1.62 -18.34
N ASP A 107 -16.56 2.74 -17.69
CA ASP A 107 -15.99 3.93 -18.31
C ASP A 107 -14.51 3.73 -18.66
N ASP A 108 -14.02 4.51 -19.63
CA ASP A 108 -12.62 4.48 -20.06
C ASP A 108 -11.66 4.88 -18.93
N LEU A 109 -12.12 5.69 -18.00
CA LEU A 109 -11.39 6.06 -16.78
C LEU A 109 -12.34 6.18 -15.60
N HIS A 110 -12.20 5.26 -14.66
CA HIS A 110 -12.98 5.25 -13.43
C HIS A 110 -12.70 6.52 -12.59
N PRO A 111 -13.71 7.26 -12.08
CA PRO A 111 -13.51 8.56 -11.43
C PRO A 111 -12.64 8.48 -10.19
N MET A 112 -12.72 7.41 -9.39
CA MET A 112 -11.84 7.22 -8.24
C MET A 112 -10.39 7.09 -8.67
N ILE A 113 -10.12 6.34 -9.74
CA ILE A 113 -8.78 6.17 -10.29
C ILE A 113 -8.27 7.47 -10.92
N ALA A 114 -9.14 8.23 -11.59
CA ALA A 114 -8.80 9.56 -12.10
C ALA A 114 -8.34 10.49 -10.96
N ALA A 115 -9.08 10.50 -9.86
CA ALA A 115 -8.74 11.28 -8.67
C ALA A 115 -7.41 10.82 -8.05
N MET A 116 -7.21 9.53 -7.85
CA MET A 116 -5.96 8.97 -7.33
C MET A 116 -4.77 9.32 -8.22
N ASN A 117 -4.94 9.25 -9.54
CA ASN A 117 -3.92 9.64 -10.51
C ASN A 117 -3.59 11.14 -10.44
N ALA A 118 -4.59 11.99 -10.20
CA ALA A 118 -4.42 13.44 -10.03
C ALA A 118 -3.75 13.79 -8.69
N ILE A 119 -4.08 13.08 -7.62
CA ILE A 119 -3.44 13.19 -6.31
C ILE A 119 -1.98 12.74 -6.38
N GLY A 120 -1.68 11.76 -7.23
CA GLY A 120 -0.34 11.19 -7.41
C GLY A 120 0.00 10.21 -6.29
N TYR A 121 -0.80 9.16 -6.14
CA TYR A 121 -0.43 8.01 -5.32
C TYR A 121 0.80 7.32 -5.90
N ASP A 122 1.70 6.87 -5.04
CA ASP A 122 2.89 6.10 -5.45
C ASP A 122 2.54 4.60 -5.58
N ILE A 123 1.68 4.09 -4.69
CA ILE A 123 1.30 2.67 -4.63
C ILE A 123 -0.20 2.54 -4.39
N TRP A 124 -0.78 1.53 -5.03
CA TRP A 124 -2.12 1.04 -4.78
C TRP A 124 -2.08 -0.47 -4.59
N THR A 125 -2.63 -0.97 -3.49
CA THR A 125 -2.86 -2.38 -3.25
C THR A 125 -4.34 -2.65 -3.39
N THR A 126 -4.72 -3.72 -4.10
CA THR A 126 -6.14 -4.10 -4.17
C THR A 126 -6.62 -4.54 -2.80
N GLY A 127 -7.78 -4.07 -2.38
CA GLY A 127 -8.51 -4.61 -1.26
C GLY A 127 -9.39 -5.81 -1.68
N ASN A 128 -10.21 -6.30 -0.78
CA ASN A 128 -11.08 -7.44 -1.10
C ASN A 128 -12.29 -7.07 -1.97
N HIS A 129 -12.74 -5.83 -1.90
CA HIS A 129 -13.90 -5.37 -2.64
C HIS A 129 -13.60 -5.04 -4.10
N GLU A 130 -12.35 -4.85 -4.49
CA GLU A 130 -11.99 -4.70 -5.91
C GLU A 130 -12.36 -5.91 -6.75
N TYR A 131 -12.50 -7.09 -6.15
CA TYR A 131 -12.84 -8.35 -6.84
C TYR A 131 -14.35 -8.55 -7.05
N ASN A 132 -15.20 -7.71 -6.47
CA ASN A 132 -16.66 -7.88 -6.49
C ASN A 132 -17.28 -7.77 -7.90
N TYR A 133 -16.61 -7.07 -8.80
CA TYR A 133 -17.12 -6.79 -10.16
C TYR A 133 -16.52 -7.71 -11.23
N GLY A 134 -15.75 -8.72 -10.81
CA GLY A 134 -15.10 -9.67 -11.70
C GLY A 134 -13.75 -9.17 -12.22
N MET A 135 -13.03 -10.12 -12.84
CA MET A 135 -11.63 -9.92 -13.22
C MET A 135 -11.42 -8.95 -14.36
N ASP A 136 -12.38 -8.87 -15.29
CA ASP A 136 -12.25 -7.98 -16.45
C ASP A 136 -12.33 -6.52 -16.01
N VAL A 137 -13.26 -6.19 -15.09
CA VAL A 137 -13.37 -4.86 -14.51
C VAL A 137 -12.11 -4.55 -13.68
N LEU A 138 -11.68 -5.48 -12.84
CA LEU A 138 -10.48 -5.29 -12.01
C LEU A 138 -9.25 -5.01 -12.88
N LYS A 139 -8.97 -5.83 -13.89
CA LYS A 139 -7.83 -5.63 -14.80
C LYS A 139 -7.91 -4.32 -15.54
N LYS A 140 -9.12 -3.91 -15.98
CA LYS A 140 -9.36 -2.62 -16.61
C LYS A 140 -8.97 -1.48 -15.67
N VAL A 141 -9.47 -1.49 -14.43
CA VAL A 141 -9.20 -0.46 -13.42
C VAL A 141 -7.72 -0.43 -13.04
N MET A 142 -7.09 -1.61 -12.86
CA MET A 142 -5.64 -1.70 -12.63
C MET A 142 -4.84 -1.07 -13.77
N GLY A 143 -5.26 -1.28 -15.02
CA GLY A 143 -4.62 -0.68 -16.20
C GLY A 143 -4.76 0.84 -16.31
N GLN A 144 -5.74 1.43 -15.64
CA GLN A 144 -5.95 2.88 -15.57
C GLN A 144 -5.08 3.56 -14.50
N GLN A 145 -4.54 2.78 -13.56
CA GLN A 145 -3.79 3.28 -12.39
C GLN A 145 -2.38 3.72 -12.81
N LYS A 146 -1.99 4.94 -12.42
CA LYS A 146 -0.61 5.44 -12.56
C LYS A 146 0.28 5.01 -11.38
N ALA A 147 -0.32 4.81 -10.21
CA ALA A 147 0.36 4.24 -9.06
C ALA A 147 0.84 2.81 -9.36
N LYS A 148 1.91 2.38 -8.72
CA LYS A 148 2.32 0.98 -8.81
C LYS A 148 1.30 0.09 -8.13
N VAL A 149 0.66 -0.80 -8.88
CA VAL A 149 -0.28 -1.79 -8.35
C VAL A 149 0.48 -2.97 -7.78
N LEU A 150 0.12 -3.40 -6.56
CA LEU A 150 0.72 -4.54 -5.86
C LEU A 150 -0.35 -5.54 -5.41
N THR A 151 -0.13 -6.84 -5.68
CA THR A 151 -1.01 -7.95 -5.26
C THR A 151 -0.19 -9.21 -4.96
N GLY A 152 0.52 -9.23 -3.83
CA GLY A 152 1.54 -10.26 -3.55
C GLY A 152 1.04 -11.65 -3.24
N ASN A 153 -0.26 -11.83 -3.00
CA ASN A 153 -0.86 -13.13 -2.67
C ASN A 153 -2.06 -13.48 -3.54
N VAL A 154 -2.19 -12.86 -4.72
CA VAL A 154 -3.27 -13.16 -5.68
C VAL A 154 -2.69 -13.72 -6.96
N TYR A 155 -3.19 -14.89 -7.34
CA TYR A 155 -2.69 -15.65 -8.48
C TYR A 155 -3.85 -16.11 -9.35
N ALA A 156 -3.63 -16.19 -10.66
CA ALA A 156 -4.51 -16.89 -11.57
C ALA A 156 -4.46 -18.42 -11.32
N PRO A 157 -5.42 -19.20 -11.85
CA PRO A 157 -5.45 -20.67 -11.66
C PRO A 157 -4.20 -21.38 -12.16
N ASP A 158 -3.49 -20.82 -13.12
CA ASP A 158 -2.23 -21.34 -13.65
C ASP A 158 -1.00 -20.98 -12.79
N GLY A 159 -1.20 -20.27 -11.66
CA GLY A 159 -0.14 -19.82 -10.77
C GLY A 159 0.50 -18.49 -11.17
N THR A 160 0.03 -17.85 -12.24
CA THR A 160 0.55 -16.53 -12.66
C THR A 160 0.11 -15.45 -11.67
N PRO A 161 1.03 -14.62 -11.12
CA PRO A 161 0.66 -13.50 -10.27
C PRO A 161 -0.27 -12.51 -10.99
N LEU A 162 -1.27 -11.97 -10.30
CA LEU A 162 -2.16 -10.94 -10.86
C LEU A 162 -1.41 -9.63 -11.14
N ALA A 163 -0.53 -9.24 -10.22
CA ALA A 163 0.41 -8.13 -10.37
C ALA A 163 1.67 -8.40 -9.52
N ASP A 164 2.61 -7.44 -9.52
CA ASP A 164 3.81 -7.57 -8.69
C ASP A 164 3.45 -7.63 -7.20
N GLY A 165 4.14 -8.52 -6.46
CA GLY A 165 3.92 -8.68 -5.03
C GLY A 165 4.59 -7.59 -4.20
N TYR A 166 5.65 -6.98 -4.71
CA TYR A 166 6.40 -5.94 -4.02
C TYR A 166 7.05 -4.98 -5.01
N THR A 167 7.48 -3.84 -4.49
CA THR A 167 8.33 -2.89 -5.22
C THR A 167 9.34 -2.24 -4.29
N ILE A 168 10.39 -1.67 -4.88
CA ILE A 168 11.38 -0.87 -4.15
C ILE A 168 11.32 0.56 -4.69
N ILE A 169 10.92 1.50 -3.83
CA ILE A 169 10.86 2.92 -4.15
C ILE A 169 12.04 3.64 -3.50
N LYS A 170 12.68 4.54 -4.25
CA LYS A 170 13.74 5.40 -3.73
C LYS A 170 13.15 6.77 -3.38
N LYS A 171 13.29 7.20 -2.14
CA LYS A 171 13.01 8.57 -1.69
C LYS A 171 14.30 9.16 -1.10
N GLY A 172 14.83 10.18 -1.76
CA GLY A 172 16.15 10.70 -1.41
C GLY A 172 17.25 9.63 -1.50
N THR A 173 17.93 9.37 -0.38
CA THR A 173 18.98 8.35 -0.26
C THR A 173 18.45 6.99 0.22
N VAL A 174 17.19 6.91 0.67
CA VAL A 174 16.59 5.70 1.25
C VAL A 174 15.87 4.88 0.19
N LYS A 175 16.07 3.55 0.23
CA LYS A 175 15.30 2.56 -0.52
C LYS A 175 14.23 1.97 0.40
N ILE A 176 12.98 2.00 -0.06
CA ILE A 176 11.81 1.54 0.69
C ILE A 176 11.26 0.34 -0.05
N GLY A 177 11.30 -0.84 0.59
CA GLY A 177 10.59 -2.02 0.10
C GLY A 177 9.13 -1.97 0.55
N VAL A 178 8.19 -2.11 -0.38
CA VAL A 178 6.75 -2.16 -0.10
C VAL A 178 6.19 -3.45 -0.65
N ILE A 179 5.45 -4.17 0.17
CA ILE A 179 4.76 -5.42 -0.18
C ILE A 179 3.25 -5.13 -0.14
N GLY A 180 2.54 -5.46 -1.23
CA GLY A 180 1.09 -5.38 -1.28
C GLY A 180 0.47 -6.74 -1.01
N MET A 181 -0.47 -6.80 -0.06
CA MET A 181 -1.19 -8.02 0.30
C MET A 181 -2.68 -7.71 0.45
N VAL A 182 -3.52 -8.62 0.00
CA VAL A 182 -4.96 -8.58 0.22
C VAL A 182 -5.36 -9.64 1.23
N THR A 183 -6.41 -9.38 2.01
CA THR A 183 -6.97 -10.36 2.95
C THR A 183 -7.45 -11.59 2.19
N PRO A 184 -6.99 -12.81 2.51
CA PRO A 184 -7.51 -14.03 1.91
C PRO A 184 -8.97 -14.19 2.36
N GLN A 185 -9.91 -14.03 1.43
CA GLN A 185 -11.32 -14.27 1.74
C GLN A 185 -11.68 -15.72 1.39
N HIS A 186 -12.05 -16.49 2.39
CA HIS A 186 -12.72 -17.77 2.24
C HIS A 186 -14.22 -17.62 1.94
N HIS A 187 -14.71 -16.42 1.62
CA HIS A 187 -16.15 -16.16 1.45
C HIS A 187 -16.55 -15.97 -0.02
N PRO A 188 -17.74 -16.47 -0.40
CA PRO A 188 -18.20 -16.59 -1.79
C PRO A 188 -18.46 -15.28 -2.53
N LEU A 189 -18.21 -14.12 -1.94
CA LEU A 189 -18.62 -12.84 -2.53
C LEU A 189 -17.72 -12.36 -3.68
N GLY A 190 -16.44 -12.71 -3.69
CA GLY A 190 -15.52 -12.27 -4.75
C GLY A 190 -14.96 -13.40 -5.62
N CYS A 191 -14.40 -14.45 -5.01
CA CYS A 191 -13.72 -15.53 -5.73
C CYS A 191 -14.64 -16.43 -6.58
N GLN A 192 -15.91 -16.64 -6.20
CA GLN A 192 -16.83 -17.47 -6.98
C GLN A 192 -17.41 -16.79 -8.22
N LYS A 193 -17.46 -15.46 -8.26
CA LYS A 193 -17.94 -14.71 -9.44
C LYS A 193 -16.84 -14.37 -10.43
N SER A 194 -15.58 -14.45 -10.04
CA SER A 194 -14.43 -14.01 -10.84
C SER A 194 -13.75 -15.13 -11.63
N GLY A 195 -14.45 -16.22 -11.90
CA GLY A 195 -13.99 -17.23 -12.86
C GLY A 195 -12.54 -17.73 -12.64
N GLY A 196 -12.24 -18.22 -11.44
CA GLY A 196 -11.05 -19.03 -11.22
C GLY A 196 -9.81 -18.33 -10.66
N LEU A 197 -9.94 -17.33 -9.80
CA LEU A 197 -8.81 -16.84 -9.01
C LEU A 197 -8.73 -17.57 -7.67
N ASP A 198 -7.56 -18.10 -7.37
CA ASP A 198 -7.20 -18.65 -6.07
C ASP A 198 -6.50 -17.56 -5.23
N CYS A 199 -7.13 -17.13 -4.14
CA CYS A 199 -6.46 -16.34 -3.12
C CYS A 199 -5.73 -17.29 -2.18
N HIS A 200 -4.49 -17.63 -2.48
CA HIS A 200 -3.69 -18.47 -1.62
C HIS A 200 -3.24 -17.73 -0.35
N GLN A 201 -3.61 -18.28 0.83
CA GLN A 201 -2.75 -18.11 2.00
C GLN A 201 -1.37 -18.69 1.65
N PRO A 202 -0.26 -18.01 1.96
CA PRO A 202 1.03 -18.67 1.96
C PRO A 202 0.91 -19.87 2.92
N ARG A 203 0.95 -21.08 2.38
CA ARG A 203 0.92 -22.30 3.19
C ARG A 203 2.12 -22.25 4.13
N GLY A 204 1.86 -21.93 5.39
CA GLY A 204 2.77 -22.29 6.45
C GLY A 204 3.00 -23.80 6.31
N ARG A 205 4.26 -24.20 6.16
CA ARG A 205 4.59 -25.65 6.21
C ARG A 205 3.97 -26.18 7.50
N GLU A 206 3.02 -27.09 7.37
CA GLU A 206 2.58 -27.91 8.49
C GLU A 206 3.83 -28.54 9.14
N PRO A 207 3.91 -28.57 10.47
CA PRO A 207 4.95 -29.31 11.13
C PRO A 207 4.79 -30.78 10.73
N GLN A 208 5.77 -31.32 10.02
CA GLN A 208 5.84 -32.77 9.83
C GLN A 208 6.06 -33.38 11.21
N ASP A 209 5.03 -34.06 11.68
CA ASP A 209 5.06 -34.87 12.89
C ASP A 209 5.96 -36.08 12.58
N HIS A 210 7.21 -36.00 13.02
CA HIS A 210 8.10 -37.15 13.04
C HIS A 210 7.81 -37.96 14.32
N ARG A 211 7.00 -38.98 14.14
CA ARG A 211 7.00 -40.14 15.09
C ARG A 211 8.20 -41.04 14.81
#